data_3b7028cbf1fb7adacbeb5a46b3be0101
#
_entry.id   3b7028cbf1fb7adacbeb5a46b3be0101
#
_cell.length_a   1.000
_cell.length_b   1.000
_cell.length_c   1.000
_cell.angle_alpha   90.00
_cell.angle_beta   90.00
_cell.angle_gamma   90.00
#
_symmetry.space_group_name_H-M   'P 1'
#
loop_
_entity.id
_entity.type
_entity.pdbx_description
1 polymer ?
#
loop_
_entity_poly.entity_id
_entity_poly.type
_entity_poly.pdbx_seq_one_letter_code
_entity_poly.pdbx_strand_id
1 'polypeptide(L)'
;AMLRDLDTGIEAARFQSPEHGALELPVKLRVFDSVFVPLAKWAMLMAGNYRCVQAEEMRPIKDAVHGDLDASQAVYDWVVGVCIDLGGDISDFVPFEKYAKAASSLANPSSAARALAGGAKNIERVDKLVSLVAAQQGKHLEVVDETVAVVEKWLTQNRAA
;
A
#
# COMPACT_ATOMS: atom_id res chain seq x y z
N ALA A 1 -6.57 -12.27 23.92
CA ALA A 1 -7.97 -12.49 24.33
C ALA A 1 -8.80 -11.23 24.06
N MET A 2 -8.64 -10.15 24.84
CA MET A 2 -9.48 -8.92 24.76
C MET A 2 -9.64 -8.33 23.34
N LEU A 3 -8.58 -8.18 22.55
CA LEU A 3 -8.70 -7.64 21.19
C LEU A 3 -9.45 -8.59 20.25
N ARG A 4 -9.31 -9.89 20.42
CA ARG A 4 -10.07 -10.88 19.63
C ARG A 4 -11.55 -10.93 20.03
N ASP A 5 -11.85 -10.73 21.31
CA ASP A 5 -13.24 -10.65 21.80
C ASP A 5 -13.90 -9.37 21.25
N LEU A 6 -13.15 -8.26 21.19
CA LEU A 6 -13.61 -7.02 20.58
C LEU A 6 -13.84 -7.16 19.08
N ASP A 7 -12.95 -7.83 18.36
CA ASP A 7 -13.08 -8.14 16.93
C ASP A 7 -14.37 -8.92 16.65
N THR A 8 -14.58 -10.01 17.40
CA THR A 8 -15.82 -10.80 17.32
C THR A 8 -17.07 -9.97 17.64
N GLY A 9 -17.01 -9.11 18.67
CA GLY A 9 -18.12 -8.24 19.04
C GLY A 9 -18.46 -7.21 17.96
N ILE A 10 -17.45 -6.61 17.32
CA ILE A 10 -17.61 -5.67 16.20
C ILE A 10 -18.22 -6.38 14.99
N GLU A 11 -17.76 -7.58 14.67
CA GLU A 11 -18.27 -8.35 13.53
C GLU A 11 -19.73 -8.80 13.72
N ALA A 12 -20.11 -9.10 14.96
CA ALA A 12 -21.47 -9.50 15.32
C ALA A 12 -22.44 -8.30 15.45
N ALA A 13 -21.92 -7.09 15.67
CA ALA A 13 -22.74 -5.90 15.89
C ALA A 13 -23.57 -5.54 14.65
N ARG A 14 -24.79 -5.05 14.91
CA ARG A 14 -25.69 -4.53 13.88
C ARG A 14 -26.20 -3.16 14.30
N PHE A 15 -26.12 -2.22 13.38
CA PHE A 15 -26.71 -0.90 13.59
C PHE A 15 -28.24 -1.00 13.41
N GLN A 16 -28.99 -0.49 14.37
CA GLN A 16 -30.46 -0.44 14.29
C GLN A 16 -30.88 0.84 13.57
N SER A 17 -31.21 0.72 12.30
CA SER A 17 -31.74 1.83 11.50
C SER A 17 -33.27 1.91 11.68
N PRO A 18 -33.84 3.12 11.92
CA PRO A 18 -35.28 3.30 11.96
C PRO A 18 -36.00 2.92 10.66
N GLU A 19 -35.31 3.07 9.51
CA GLU A 19 -35.86 2.86 8.17
C GLU A 19 -35.59 1.45 7.62
N HIS A 20 -34.45 0.84 7.97
CA HIS A 20 -33.96 -0.39 7.33
C HIS A 20 -33.73 -1.55 8.31
N GLY A 21 -34.08 -1.37 9.59
CA GLY A 21 -33.89 -2.41 10.61
C GLY A 21 -32.41 -2.64 10.96
N ALA A 22 -32.04 -3.89 11.22
CA ALA A 22 -30.68 -4.26 11.60
C ALA A 22 -29.73 -4.30 10.39
N LEU A 23 -28.77 -3.39 10.33
CA LEU A 23 -27.78 -3.28 9.26
C LEU A 23 -26.42 -3.77 9.72
N GLU A 24 -25.72 -4.52 8.84
CA GLU A 24 -24.30 -4.79 8.98
C GLU A 24 -23.52 -3.56 8.51
N LEU A 25 -22.67 -3.02 9.39
CA LEU A 25 -21.76 -1.95 9.03
C LEU A 25 -20.44 -2.54 8.49
N PRO A 26 -19.82 -1.90 7.48
CA PRO A 26 -18.53 -2.34 6.93
C PRO A 26 -17.36 -1.96 7.85
N VAL A 27 -17.53 -2.17 9.16
CA VAL A 27 -16.52 -1.90 10.19
C VAL A 27 -15.90 -3.23 10.63
N LYS A 28 -14.59 -3.35 10.50
CA LYS A 28 -13.86 -4.55 10.89
C LYS A 28 -12.62 -4.17 11.69
N LEU A 29 -12.44 -4.80 12.84
CA LEU A 29 -11.17 -4.81 13.54
C LEU A 29 -10.30 -5.94 12.99
N ARG A 30 -9.04 -5.66 12.71
CA ARG A 30 -8.06 -6.68 12.31
C ARG A 30 -7.05 -6.86 13.43
N VAL A 31 -7.01 -8.06 13.99
CA VAL A 31 -6.08 -8.40 15.06
C VAL A 31 -4.97 -9.28 14.48
N PHE A 32 -3.73 -8.82 14.60
CA PHE A 32 -2.54 -9.53 14.13
C PHE A 32 -1.66 -9.92 15.31
N ASP A 33 -0.95 -11.03 15.18
CA ASP A 33 0.00 -11.50 16.19
C ASP A 33 1.38 -10.84 16.05
N SER A 34 1.68 -10.25 14.88
CA SER A 34 2.89 -9.48 14.58
C SER A 34 2.54 -8.08 14.07
N VAL A 35 3.30 -7.07 14.50
CA VAL A 35 3.20 -5.70 13.96
C VAL A 35 3.65 -5.61 12.51
N PHE A 36 4.40 -6.59 12.02
CA PHE A 36 4.92 -6.63 10.66
C PHE A 36 3.90 -7.13 9.64
N VAL A 37 2.86 -7.87 10.04
CA VAL A 37 1.79 -8.30 9.11
C VAL A 37 1.09 -7.11 8.43
N PRO A 38 0.71 -6.02 9.13
CA PRO A 38 0.24 -4.80 8.47
C PRO A 38 1.30 -4.15 7.57
N LEU A 39 2.57 -4.15 7.98
CA LEU A 39 3.68 -3.56 7.21
C LEU A 39 4.02 -4.38 5.95
N ALA A 40 3.64 -5.65 5.88
CA ALA A 40 3.80 -6.47 4.68
C ALA A 40 3.13 -5.87 3.43
N LYS A 41 2.15 -4.98 3.61
CA LYS A 41 1.56 -4.23 2.51
C LYS A 41 2.50 -3.21 1.87
N TRP A 42 3.54 -2.76 2.57
CA TRP A 42 4.50 -1.80 2.02
C TRP A 42 5.14 -2.28 0.73
N ALA A 43 5.55 -3.56 0.69
CA ALA A 43 6.14 -4.15 -0.51
C ALA A 43 5.18 -4.09 -1.71
N MET A 44 3.91 -4.46 -1.53
CA MET A 44 2.89 -4.37 -2.57
C MET A 44 2.60 -2.91 -2.98
N LEU A 45 2.55 -1.99 -2.02
CA LEU A 45 2.32 -0.58 -2.29
C LEU A 45 3.45 0.01 -3.12
N MET A 46 4.71 -0.30 -2.76
CA MET A 46 5.89 0.21 -3.47
C MET A 46 6.08 -0.44 -4.84
N ALA A 47 5.92 -1.76 -4.96
CA ALA A 47 6.11 -2.45 -6.24
C ALA A 47 5.01 -2.17 -7.27
N GLY A 48 3.81 -1.78 -6.86
CA GLY A 48 2.67 -1.56 -7.76
C GLY A 48 1.96 -0.23 -7.56
N ASN A 49 1.37 0.01 -6.39
CA ASN A 49 0.42 1.11 -6.22
C ASN A 49 1.04 2.49 -6.48
N TYR A 50 2.21 2.79 -5.92
CA TYR A 50 2.88 4.07 -6.15
C TYR A 50 3.55 4.15 -7.53
N ARG A 51 3.96 3.01 -8.10
CA ARG A 51 4.48 2.94 -9.48
C ARG A 51 3.39 3.12 -10.55
N CYS A 52 2.10 3.18 -10.17
CA CYS A 52 1.04 3.67 -11.05
C CYS A 52 1.21 5.15 -11.38
N VAL A 53 1.85 5.93 -10.53
CA VAL A 53 2.06 7.37 -10.73
C VAL A 53 3.23 7.56 -11.67
N GLN A 54 2.98 8.11 -12.85
CA GLN A 54 3.99 8.45 -13.84
C GLN A 54 4.14 9.98 -13.93
N ALA A 55 5.14 10.45 -14.64
CA ALA A 55 5.45 11.88 -14.72
C ALA A 55 4.29 12.74 -15.25
N GLU A 56 3.50 12.21 -16.18
CA GLU A 56 2.44 12.94 -16.89
C GLU A 56 1.08 12.22 -16.86
N GLU A 57 1.06 10.92 -16.58
CA GLU A 57 -0.16 10.11 -16.60
C GLU A 57 -0.18 9.08 -15.47
N MET A 58 -1.28 8.35 -15.36
CA MET A 58 -1.43 7.24 -14.42
C MET A 58 -1.61 5.95 -15.20
N ARG A 59 -0.89 4.87 -14.81
CA ARG A 59 -1.04 3.55 -15.40
C ARG A 59 -1.77 2.58 -14.48
N PRO A 60 -2.44 1.53 -15.01
CA PRO A 60 -3.04 0.46 -14.22
C PRO A 60 -2.03 -0.27 -13.34
N ILE A 61 -2.49 -0.83 -12.21
CA ILE A 61 -1.61 -1.62 -11.31
C ILE A 61 -1.00 -2.81 -12.07
N LYS A 62 -1.78 -3.51 -12.91
CA LYS A 62 -1.26 -4.62 -13.72
C LYS A 62 -0.07 -4.19 -14.58
N ASP A 63 -0.13 -3.01 -15.20
CA ASP A 63 0.93 -2.51 -16.07
C ASP A 63 2.14 -2.01 -15.25
N ALA A 64 1.88 -1.46 -14.06
CA ALA A 64 2.94 -1.09 -13.12
C ALA A 64 3.75 -2.29 -12.64
N VAL A 65 3.10 -3.45 -12.45
CA VAL A 65 3.74 -4.68 -11.97
C VAL A 65 4.31 -5.52 -13.11
N HIS A 66 3.52 -5.74 -14.17
CA HIS A 66 3.88 -6.69 -15.23
C HIS A 66 4.59 -6.05 -16.43
N GLY A 67 4.62 -4.72 -16.53
CA GLY A 67 5.39 -4.02 -17.58
C GLY A 67 6.89 -4.28 -17.48
N ASP A 68 7.38 -4.49 -16.24
CA ASP A 68 8.72 -4.98 -15.95
C ASP A 68 8.64 -5.78 -14.63
N LEU A 69 8.52 -7.09 -14.77
CA LEU A 69 8.29 -7.99 -13.64
C LEU A 69 9.53 -8.11 -12.75
N ASP A 70 10.71 -8.12 -13.36
CA ASP A 70 11.99 -8.25 -12.64
C ASP A 70 12.27 -6.99 -11.80
N ALA A 71 12.06 -5.81 -12.37
CA ALA A 71 12.15 -4.55 -11.62
C ALA A 71 11.10 -4.47 -10.51
N SER A 72 9.90 -4.97 -10.74
CA SER A 72 8.83 -5.01 -9.72
C SER A 72 9.17 -5.95 -8.57
N GLN A 73 9.74 -7.11 -8.88
CA GLN A 73 10.23 -8.06 -7.87
C GLN A 73 11.39 -7.46 -7.08
N ALA A 74 12.35 -6.83 -7.74
CA ALA A 74 13.50 -6.19 -7.08
C ALA A 74 13.05 -5.13 -6.06
N VAL A 75 12.06 -4.29 -6.39
CA VAL A 75 11.47 -3.32 -5.45
C VAL A 75 10.77 -4.03 -4.30
N TYR A 76 9.99 -5.07 -4.62
CA TYR A 76 9.24 -5.83 -3.62
C TYR A 76 10.19 -6.44 -2.59
N ASP A 77 11.19 -7.18 -3.06
CA ASP A 77 12.16 -7.89 -2.21
C ASP A 77 13.03 -6.91 -1.40
N TRP A 78 13.37 -5.75 -2.00
CA TRP A 78 14.09 -4.71 -1.29
C TRP A 78 13.28 -4.15 -0.12
N VAL A 79 11.97 -3.89 -0.30
CA VAL A 79 11.09 -3.40 0.78
C VAL A 79 10.90 -4.48 1.85
N VAL A 80 10.75 -5.75 1.48
CA VAL A 80 10.73 -6.87 2.43
C VAL A 80 12.00 -6.88 3.26
N GLY A 81 13.17 -6.71 2.62
CA GLY A 81 14.46 -6.61 3.30
C GLY A 81 14.54 -5.45 4.29
N VAL A 82 13.95 -4.28 3.98
CA VAL A 82 13.85 -3.14 4.93
C VAL A 82 13.03 -3.54 6.15
N CYS A 83 11.91 -4.24 5.96
CA CYS A 83 11.06 -4.67 7.06
C CYS A 83 11.69 -5.79 7.90
N ILE A 84 12.46 -6.70 7.30
CA ILE A 84 13.22 -7.75 8.02
C ILE A 84 14.27 -7.10 8.92
N ASP A 85 14.97 -6.08 8.45
CA ASP A 85 15.96 -5.35 9.28
C ASP A 85 15.31 -4.59 10.44
N LEU A 86 14.01 -4.27 10.35
CA LEU A 86 13.23 -3.75 11.47
C LEU A 86 12.84 -4.83 12.50
N GLY A 87 13.10 -6.12 12.21
CA GLY A 87 12.76 -7.26 13.05
C GLY A 87 11.57 -8.09 12.57
N GLY A 88 11.11 -7.88 11.33
CA GLY A 88 10.06 -8.71 10.71
C GLY A 88 10.55 -10.11 10.38
N ASP A 89 9.64 -11.08 10.35
CA ASP A 89 9.91 -12.44 9.87
C ASP A 89 9.40 -12.61 8.44
N ILE A 90 10.14 -13.35 7.62
CA ILE A 90 9.77 -13.58 6.21
C ILE A 90 8.37 -14.19 6.07
N SER A 91 7.93 -14.97 7.05
CA SER A 91 6.59 -15.57 7.08
C SER A 91 5.45 -14.55 7.23
N ASP A 92 5.75 -13.33 7.66
CA ASP A 92 4.77 -12.24 7.74
C ASP A 92 4.40 -11.69 6.35
N PHE A 93 5.21 -11.97 5.32
CA PHE A 93 5.07 -11.38 4.00
C PHE A 93 4.41 -12.31 2.99
N VAL A 94 3.66 -11.72 2.06
CA VAL A 94 3.09 -12.46 0.93
C VAL A 94 4.21 -12.72 -0.09
N PRO A 95 4.39 -13.94 -0.63
CA PRO A 95 5.34 -14.16 -1.72
C PRO A 95 5.04 -13.28 -2.94
N PHE A 96 6.08 -12.76 -3.60
CA PHE A 96 5.93 -11.85 -4.74
C PHE A 96 5.07 -12.45 -5.85
N GLU A 97 5.23 -13.72 -6.18
CA GLU A 97 4.49 -14.40 -7.25
C GLU A 97 2.97 -14.39 -6.97
N LYS A 98 2.59 -14.55 -5.70
CA LYS A 98 1.19 -14.48 -5.29
C LYS A 98 0.64 -13.07 -5.44
N TYR A 99 1.43 -12.05 -5.09
CA TYR A 99 1.07 -10.65 -5.32
C TYR A 99 0.97 -10.34 -6.82
N ALA A 100 1.98 -10.69 -7.62
CA ALA A 100 1.99 -10.45 -9.06
C ALA A 100 0.79 -11.10 -9.75
N LYS A 101 0.46 -12.35 -9.39
CA LYS A 101 -0.74 -13.03 -9.87
C LYS A 101 -2.03 -12.25 -9.54
N ALA A 102 -2.16 -11.72 -8.34
CA ALA A 102 -3.32 -10.91 -7.97
C ALA A 102 -3.34 -9.58 -8.74
N ALA A 103 -2.19 -8.94 -8.95
CA ALA A 103 -2.05 -7.69 -9.69
C ALA A 103 -2.48 -7.79 -11.16
N SER A 104 -2.38 -8.97 -11.79
CA SER A 104 -2.76 -9.19 -13.19
C SER A 104 -4.24 -8.84 -13.50
N SER A 105 -5.12 -8.92 -12.50
CA SER A 105 -6.55 -8.57 -12.62
C SER A 105 -6.85 -7.09 -12.34
N LEU A 106 -5.87 -6.29 -11.89
CA LEU A 106 -6.08 -4.91 -11.47
C LEU A 106 -5.92 -3.94 -12.64
N ALA A 107 -6.98 -3.79 -13.43
CA ALA A 107 -7.00 -2.99 -14.66
C ALA A 107 -7.08 -1.46 -14.45
N ASN A 108 -7.20 -1.00 -13.21
CA ASN A 108 -7.29 0.43 -12.89
C ASN A 108 -6.02 0.91 -12.15
N PRO A 109 -5.69 2.21 -12.23
CA PRO A 109 -4.69 2.81 -11.38
C PRO A 109 -5.04 2.67 -9.90
N SER A 110 -4.04 2.71 -9.02
CA SER A 110 -4.22 2.66 -7.58
C SER A 110 -5.08 3.82 -7.06
N SER A 111 -5.61 3.69 -5.84
CA SER A 111 -6.35 4.77 -5.19
C SER A 111 -5.51 6.04 -5.02
N ALA A 112 -4.22 5.90 -4.66
CA ALA A 112 -3.28 7.02 -4.56
C ALA A 112 -3.11 7.72 -5.93
N ALA A 113 -2.89 6.97 -7.00
CA ALA A 113 -2.74 7.50 -8.34
C ALA A 113 -4.01 8.23 -8.81
N ARG A 114 -5.19 7.63 -8.62
CA ARG A 114 -6.47 8.28 -8.96
C ARG A 114 -6.72 9.56 -8.15
N ALA A 115 -6.37 9.56 -6.87
CA ALA A 115 -6.50 10.75 -6.03
C ALA A 115 -5.61 11.88 -6.52
N LEU A 116 -4.35 11.60 -6.87
CA LEU A 116 -3.42 12.58 -7.43
C LEU A 116 -3.93 13.14 -8.77
N ALA A 117 -4.37 12.28 -9.68
CA ALA A 117 -4.95 12.69 -10.96
C ALA A 117 -6.22 13.53 -10.77
N GLY A 118 -6.99 13.28 -9.72
CA GLY A 118 -8.18 14.05 -9.33
C GLY A 118 -7.89 15.35 -8.57
N GLY A 119 -6.63 15.78 -8.46
CA GLY A 119 -6.26 17.03 -7.81
C GLY A 119 -6.11 16.98 -6.29
N ALA A 120 -5.98 15.80 -5.69
CA ALA A 120 -5.81 15.67 -4.24
C ALA A 120 -4.53 16.39 -3.78
N LYS A 121 -4.67 17.29 -2.82
CA LYS A 121 -3.56 18.07 -2.22
C LYS A 121 -2.76 17.26 -1.19
N ASN A 122 -3.34 16.18 -0.67
CA ASN A 122 -2.74 15.26 0.28
C ASN A 122 -3.19 13.82 0.00
N ILE A 123 -2.27 12.87 0.16
CA ILE A 123 -2.53 11.43 0.14
C ILE A 123 -1.72 10.75 1.26
N GLU A 124 -2.00 9.50 1.54
CA GLU A 124 -1.11 8.68 2.37
C GLU A 124 0.25 8.51 1.65
N ARG A 125 1.35 8.69 2.39
CA ARG A 125 2.72 8.74 1.84
C ARG A 125 3.56 7.57 2.38
N VAL A 126 3.09 6.34 2.12
CA VAL A 126 3.88 5.13 2.45
C VAL A 126 5.17 5.08 1.64
N ASP A 127 5.16 5.57 0.40
CA ASP A 127 6.35 5.71 -0.44
C ASP A 127 7.46 6.50 0.27
N LYS A 128 7.13 7.67 0.78
CA LYS A 128 8.08 8.53 1.51
C LYS A 128 8.48 7.92 2.86
N LEU A 129 7.54 7.29 3.56
CA LEU A 129 7.82 6.60 4.82
C LEU A 129 8.83 5.47 4.62
N VAL A 130 8.63 4.61 3.62
CA VAL A 130 9.54 3.51 3.30
C VAL A 130 10.93 4.03 2.93
N SER A 131 11.01 5.06 2.07
CA SER A 131 12.29 5.68 1.70
C SER A 131 13.03 6.24 2.94
N LEU A 132 12.33 6.95 3.84
CA LEU A 132 12.93 7.50 5.05
C LEU A 132 13.40 6.42 6.03
N VAL A 133 12.61 5.37 6.24
CA VAL A 133 12.98 4.24 7.11
C VAL A 133 14.20 3.50 6.54
N ALA A 134 14.22 3.26 5.23
CA ALA A 134 15.36 2.64 4.56
C ALA A 134 16.64 3.48 4.68
N ALA A 135 16.52 4.80 4.50
CA ALA A 135 17.64 5.72 4.65
C ALA A 135 18.25 5.69 6.06
N GLN A 136 17.42 5.53 7.12
CA GLN A 136 17.92 5.34 8.50
C GLN A 136 18.71 4.04 8.66
N GLN A 137 18.45 3.03 7.82
CA GLN A 137 19.19 1.77 7.79
C GLN A 137 20.42 1.83 6.83
N GLY A 138 20.70 2.98 6.24
CA GLY A 138 21.75 3.14 5.23
C GLY A 138 21.41 2.50 3.88
N LYS A 139 20.14 2.23 3.60
CA LYS A 139 19.66 1.60 2.35
C LYS A 139 19.05 2.64 1.43
N HIS A 140 19.37 2.53 0.14
CA HIS A 140 18.82 3.34 -0.94
C HIS A 140 18.50 2.45 -2.14
N LEU A 141 17.42 2.78 -2.84
CA LEU A 141 17.09 2.17 -4.13
C LEU A 141 16.55 3.28 -5.06
N GLU A 142 17.26 3.54 -6.15
CA GLU A 142 17.00 4.65 -7.07
C GLU A 142 15.54 4.72 -7.54
N VAL A 143 14.96 3.59 -7.96
CA VAL A 143 13.57 3.53 -8.41
C VAL A 143 12.56 3.87 -7.31
N VAL A 144 12.90 3.69 -6.04
CA VAL A 144 12.08 4.12 -4.90
C VAL A 144 12.15 5.64 -4.75
N ASP A 145 13.35 6.22 -4.83
CA ASP A 145 13.56 7.65 -4.73
C ASP A 145 12.88 8.39 -5.91
N GLU A 146 12.98 7.87 -7.12
CA GLU A 146 12.26 8.36 -8.31
C GLU A 146 10.75 8.32 -8.10
N THR A 147 10.21 7.21 -7.56
CA THR A 147 8.78 7.08 -7.24
C THR A 147 8.33 8.15 -6.26
N VAL A 148 9.09 8.37 -5.18
CA VAL A 148 8.81 9.42 -4.19
C VAL A 148 8.84 10.81 -4.83
N ALA A 149 9.83 11.09 -5.70
CA ALA A 149 9.96 12.37 -6.38
C ALA A 149 8.79 12.65 -7.32
N VAL A 150 8.33 11.67 -8.08
CA VAL A 150 7.18 11.82 -8.99
C VAL A 150 5.90 12.09 -8.20
N VAL A 151 5.66 11.38 -7.11
CA VAL A 151 4.50 11.62 -6.22
C VAL A 151 4.55 13.03 -5.62
N GLU A 152 5.73 13.47 -5.17
CA GLU A 152 5.90 14.83 -4.61
C GLU A 152 5.65 15.92 -5.65
N LYS A 153 6.09 15.71 -6.90
CA LYS A 153 5.83 16.63 -8.02
C LYS A 153 4.32 16.82 -8.21
N TRP A 154 3.55 15.73 -8.29
CA TRP A 154 2.09 15.80 -8.41
C TRP A 154 1.43 16.54 -7.25
N LEU A 155 1.82 16.24 -6.01
CA LEU A 155 1.28 16.92 -4.82
C LEU A 155 1.61 18.42 -4.83
N THR A 156 2.81 18.80 -5.24
CA THR A 156 3.22 20.19 -5.34
C THR A 156 2.38 20.94 -6.36
N GLN A 157 2.16 20.34 -7.54
CA GLN A 157 1.29 20.91 -8.57
C GLN A 157 -0.16 21.05 -8.09
N ASN A 158 -0.72 20.02 -7.47
CA ASN A 158 -2.09 20.05 -6.96
C ASN A 158 -2.30 21.06 -5.82
N ARG A 159 -1.26 21.33 -5.02
CA ARG A 159 -1.33 22.36 -3.96
C ARG A 159 -1.27 23.78 -4.51
N ALA A 160 -0.62 23.95 -5.66
CA ALA A 160 -0.48 25.25 -6.33
C ALA A 160 -1.72 25.63 -7.17
N ALA A 161 -2.53 24.64 -7.56
CA ALA A 161 -3.79 24.82 -8.27
C ALA A 161 -4.96 25.13 -7.31
#